data_0e33e08b1dbcecaafbc58065f1573606
#
_entry.id   0e33e08b1dbcecaafbc58065f1573606
#
_cell.length_a   1.000
_cell.length_b   1.000
_cell.length_c   1.000
_cell.angle_alpha   90.00
_cell.angle_beta   90.00
_cell.angle_gamma   90.00
#
_symmetry.space_group_name_H-M   'P 1'
#
loop_
_entity.id
_entity.type
_entity.pdbx_description
1 polymer ?
#
loop_
_entity_poly.entity_id
_entity_poly.type
_entity_poly.pdbx_seq_one_letter_code
_entity_poly.pdbx_strand_id
1 'polypeptide(L)'
;MTAGTARLALERVDAGHWRYTSENNARGIFRVAVPGTVRQSSELRIEDGRIVPQHFVTDDGSERGKRDADVRFDWASGRATGTAEGKPVDVALQPGLQDTLSVQIALIHELLAGRMPTRFVLLDKDEIKDYDYTAEGQERVASALGEHDTIKYRSRRPDSDRSTLFWCAPDLGYLPVKVERRKGSKVEWSMTLTTLTR
;
A
#
# COMPACT_ATOMS: atom_id res chain seq x y z
N MET A 1 -1.04 -20.52 12.39
CA MET A 1 0.43 -20.29 12.48
C MET A 1 0.73 -18.94 11.86
N THR A 2 1.43 -18.03 12.58
CA THR A 2 1.77 -16.69 12.07
C THR A 2 2.98 -16.79 11.16
N ALA A 3 2.82 -16.43 9.89
CA ALA A 3 3.88 -16.49 8.89
C ALA A 3 4.91 -15.34 9.02
N GLY A 4 4.56 -14.26 9.70
CA GLY A 4 5.41 -13.10 9.88
C GLY A 4 4.71 -11.96 10.60
N THR A 5 5.38 -10.81 10.64
CA THR A 5 4.85 -9.55 11.17
C THR A 5 5.07 -8.44 10.17
N ALA A 6 4.14 -7.50 10.09
CA ALA A 6 4.27 -6.25 9.38
C ALA A 6 4.20 -5.09 10.38
N ARG A 7 5.06 -4.09 10.20
CA ARG A 7 5.00 -2.80 10.89
C ARG A 7 4.77 -1.72 9.85
N LEU A 8 3.76 -0.90 10.07
CA LEU A 8 3.44 0.26 9.24
C LEU A 8 3.58 1.51 10.11
N ALA A 9 4.21 2.56 9.60
CA ALA A 9 4.33 3.83 10.31
C ALA A 9 4.12 4.99 9.35
N LEU A 10 3.33 5.98 9.77
CA LEU A 10 3.16 7.24 9.08
C LEU A 10 3.75 8.35 9.96
N GLU A 11 4.79 8.99 9.50
CA GLU A 11 5.54 10.00 10.24
C GLU A 11 5.49 11.32 9.50
N ARG A 12 5.28 12.41 10.25
CA ARG A 12 5.38 13.75 9.70
C ARG A 12 6.85 14.16 9.63
N VAL A 13 7.33 14.48 8.43
CA VAL A 13 8.71 14.96 8.22
C VAL A 13 8.78 16.47 8.44
N ASP A 14 7.86 17.21 7.81
CA ASP A 14 7.70 18.66 7.97
C ASP A 14 6.26 19.10 7.64
N ALA A 15 6.03 20.39 7.42
CA ALA A 15 4.71 20.92 7.09
C ALA A 15 4.22 20.40 5.73
N GLY A 16 3.19 19.52 5.77
CA GLY A 16 2.58 18.92 4.59
C GLY A 16 3.36 17.76 3.97
N HIS A 17 4.53 17.40 4.53
CA HIS A 17 5.38 16.32 4.04
C HIS A 17 5.39 15.16 5.05
N TRP A 18 5.13 13.96 4.56
CA TRP A 18 4.98 12.75 5.35
C TRP A 18 5.81 11.61 4.76
N ARG A 19 6.23 10.69 5.61
CA ARG A 19 6.85 9.43 5.20
C ARG A 19 6.00 8.27 5.72
N TYR A 20 5.55 7.43 4.81
CA TYR A 20 4.88 6.18 5.13
C TYR A 20 5.82 5.01 4.90
N THR A 21 6.00 4.17 5.91
CA THR A 21 6.92 3.03 5.86
C THR A 21 6.20 1.72 6.14
N SER A 22 6.71 0.64 5.54
CA SER A 22 6.27 -0.73 5.76
C SER A 22 7.48 -1.63 5.93
N GLU A 23 7.56 -2.34 7.05
CA GLU A 23 8.56 -3.38 7.31
C GLU A 23 7.86 -4.72 7.47
N ASN A 24 8.23 -5.70 6.63
CA ASN A 24 7.64 -7.02 6.61
C ASN A 24 8.71 -8.08 6.94
N ASN A 25 8.50 -8.83 8.02
CA ASN A 25 9.41 -9.85 8.52
C ASN A 25 8.75 -11.22 8.47
N ALA A 26 9.30 -12.14 7.67
CA ALA A 26 8.89 -13.54 7.69
C ALA A 26 9.39 -14.25 8.97
N ARG A 27 8.64 -15.25 9.45
CA ARG A 27 9.00 -16.06 10.62
C ARG A 27 9.01 -17.56 10.30
N GLY A 28 9.79 -18.31 11.08
CA GLY A 28 9.85 -19.76 10.96
C GLY A 28 10.29 -20.23 9.56
N ILE A 29 9.61 -21.23 9.03
CA ILE A 29 9.91 -21.82 7.72
C ILE A 29 9.71 -20.85 6.54
N PHE A 30 8.92 -19.78 6.73
CA PHE A 30 8.69 -18.78 5.67
C PHE A 30 9.92 -17.89 5.41
N ARG A 31 10.89 -17.85 6.33
CA ARG A 31 12.18 -17.17 6.12
C ARG A 31 13.02 -17.81 5.01
N VAL A 32 12.76 -19.06 4.66
CA VAL A 32 13.44 -19.70 3.52
C VAL A 32 13.06 -19.04 2.20
N ALA A 33 11.80 -18.61 2.08
CA ALA A 33 11.30 -17.92 0.88
C ALA A 33 11.57 -16.41 0.89
N VAL A 34 11.64 -15.80 2.08
CA VAL A 34 11.90 -14.37 2.29
C VAL A 34 12.93 -14.24 3.42
N PRO A 35 14.22 -14.37 3.11
CA PRO A 35 15.27 -14.46 4.13
C PRO A 35 15.53 -13.14 4.86
N GLY A 36 15.28 -12.00 4.21
CA GLY A 36 15.47 -10.67 4.76
C GLY A 36 14.19 -9.98 5.21
N THR A 37 14.33 -8.79 5.74
CA THR A 37 13.22 -7.86 6.00
C THR A 37 12.92 -7.10 4.71
N VAL A 38 11.70 -7.22 4.21
CA VAL A 38 11.23 -6.36 3.11
C VAL A 38 10.86 -5.01 3.68
N ARG A 39 11.51 -3.94 3.19
CA ARG A 39 11.24 -2.56 3.58
C ARG A 39 10.72 -1.78 2.39
N GLN A 40 9.72 -0.96 2.66
CA GLN A 40 9.20 -0.01 1.70
C GLN A 40 9.03 1.35 2.36
N SER A 41 9.26 2.41 1.62
CA SER A 41 8.94 3.76 2.06
C SER A 41 8.36 4.57 0.91
N SER A 42 7.38 5.40 1.22
CA SER A 42 6.84 6.41 0.33
C SER A 42 6.87 7.76 1.03
N GLU A 43 7.63 8.69 0.49
CA GLU A 43 7.53 10.09 0.86
C GLU A 43 6.40 10.72 0.05
N LEU A 44 5.54 11.44 0.73
CA LEU A 44 4.32 11.99 0.13
C LEU A 44 4.02 13.37 0.70
N ARG A 45 3.31 14.18 -0.07
CA ARG A 45 2.73 15.45 0.36
C ARG A 45 1.21 15.38 0.33
N ILE A 46 0.60 16.22 1.16
CA ILE A 46 -0.82 16.50 1.08
C ILE A 46 -0.96 17.88 0.45
N GLU A 47 -1.39 17.92 -0.81
CA GLU A 47 -1.54 19.13 -1.60
C GLU A 47 -2.98 19.23 -2.14
N ASP A 48 -3.66 20.32 -1.88
CA ASP A 48 -5.06 20.56 -2.30
C ASP A 48 -6.01 19.40 -1.96
N GLY A 49 -5.81 18.79 -0.76
CA GLY A 49 -6.61 17.66 -0.31
C GLY A 49 -6.36 16.37 -1.11
N ARG A 50 -5.17 16.21 -1.66
CA ARG A 50 -4.74 15.00 -2.39
C ARG A 50 -3.43 14.48 -1.84
N ILE A 51 -3.25 13.17 -1.92
CA ILE A 51 -1.98 12.50 -1.61
C ILE A 51 -1.12 12.53 -2.89
N VAL A 52 0.08 13.12 -2.77
CA VAL A 52 1.01 13.35 -3.89
C VAL A 52 2.33 12.69 -3.54
N PRO A 53 2.65 11.49 -4.09
CA PRO A 53 3.92 10.81 -3.84
C PRO A 53 5.09 11.63 -4.40
N GLN A 54 6.23 11.59 -3.68
CA GLN A 54 7.45 12.30 -4.03
C GLN A 54 8.61 11.32 -4.30
N HIS A 55 8.73 10.28 -3.48
CA HIS A 55 9.80 9.30 -3.58
C HIS A 55 9.34 7.95 -3.04
N PHE A 56 9.48 6.90 -3.82
CA PHE A 56 9.16 5.52 -3.44
C PHE A 56 10.40 4.64 -3.48
N VAL A 57 10.62 3.91 -2.40
CA VAL A 57 11.74 2.97 -2.28
C VAL A 57 11.22 1.61 -1.80
N THR A 58 11.72 0.55 -2.40
CA THR A 58 11.57 -0.84 -1.92
C THR A 58 12.94 -1.49 -1.84
N ASP A 59 13.22 -2.12 -0.69
CA ASP A 59 14.32 -3.06 -0.45
C ASP A 59 13.68 -4.43 -0.17
N ASP A 60 13.90 -5.40 -1.02
CA ASP A 60 13.31 -6.74 -0.88
C ASP A 60 14.02 -7.62 0.17
N GLY A 61 15.03 -7.07 0.83
CA GLY A 61 15.80 -7.73 1.88
C GLY A 61 16.69 -8.87 1.39
N SER A 62 16.88 -9.02 0.08
CA SER A 62 17.77 -10.02 -0.52
C SER A 62 19.03 -9.39 -1.06
N GLU A 63 20.15 -10.14 -1.06
CA GLU A 63 21.42 -9.68 -1.65
C GLU A 63 21.32 -9.37 -3.15
N ARG A 64 20.32 -9.91 -3.82
CA ARG A 64 20.14 -9.74 -5.27
C ARG A 64 19.25 -8.57 -5.64
N GLY A 65 18.47 -8.02 -4.71
CA GLY A 65 17.60 -6.86 -4.92
C GLY A 65 16.63 -6.99 -6.10
N LYS A 66 16.16 -8.20 -6.40
CA LYS A 66 15.34 -8.46 -7.60
C LYS A 66 14.02 -7.70 -7.65
N ARG A 67 13.53 -7.26 -6.49
CA ARG A 67 12.29 -6.49 -6.35
C ARG A 67 12.54 -5.10 -5.78
N ASP A 68 13.81 -4.67 -5.75
CA ASP A 68 14.16 -3.33 -5.33
C ASP A 68 13.59 -2.29 -6.29
N ALA A 69 13.25 -1.15 -5.73
CA ALA A 69 12.81 0.01 -6.48
C ALA A 69 13.33 1.28 -5.79
N ASP A 70 13.69 2.26 -6.59
CA ASP A 70 13.98 3.63 -6.17
C ASP A 70 13.46 4.56 -7.25
N VAL A 71 12.32 5.23 -7.01
CA VAL A 71 11.62 6.06 -7.99
C VAL A 71 11.27 7.41 -7.39
N ARG A 72 11.67 8.47 -8.07
CA ARG A 72 11.33 9.86 -7.75
C ARG A 72 10.24 10.39 -8.66
N PHE A 73 9.29 11.10 -8.08
CA PHE A 73 8.16 11.73 -8.76
C PHE A 73 8.42 13.24 -8.84
N ASP A 74 8.94 13.71 -9.94
CA ASP A 74 9.16 15.14 -10.18
C ASP A 74 7.92 15.75 -10.87
N TRP A 75 7.02 16.27 -10.05
CA TRP A 75 5.78 16.87 -10.49
C TRP A 75 5.99 18.18 -11.26
N ALA A 76 7.13 18.86 -11.09
CA ALA A 76 7.45 20.08 -11.82
C ALA A 76 7.84 19.76 -13.27
N SER A 77 8.63 18.70 -13.50
CA SER A 77 8.96 18.23 -14.84
C SER A 77 7.90 17.30 -15.43
N GLY A 78 6.93 16.83 -14.61
CA GLY A 78 5.89 15.92 -15.04
C GLY A 78 6.39 14.48 -15.28
N ARG A 79 7.47 14.05 -14.62
CA ARG A 79 8.04 12.71 -14.82
C ARG A 79 8.32 11.97 -13.52
N ALA A 80 8.13 10.63 -13.55
CA ALA A 80 8.69 9.73 -12.57
C ALA A 80 9.89 9.01 -13.18
N THR A 81 11.02 9.05 -12.48
CA THR A 81 12.28 8.48 -12.95
C THR A 81 12.96 7.65 -11.86
N GLY A 82 13.75 6.65 -12.26
CA GLY A 82 14.46 5.79 -11.33
C GLY A 82 14.64 4.37 -11.83
N THR A 83 14.56 3.41 -10.93
CA THR A 83 14.65 1.98 -11.24
C THR A 83 13.60 1.18 -10.48
N ALA A 84 13.10 0.10 -11.08
CA ALA A 84 12.24 -0.88 -10.42
C ALA A 84 12.53 -2.29 -10.96
N GLU A 85 12.78 -3.23 -10.07
CA GLU A 85 13.10 -4.63 -10.43
C GLU A 85 14.27 -4.72 -11.45
N GLY A 86 15.27 -3.86 -11.31
CA GLY A 86 16.44 -3.80 -12.21
C GLY A 86 16.19 -3.15 -13.55
N LYS A 87 15.00 -2.63 -13.82
CA LYS A 87 14.65 -1.92 -15.04
C LYS A 87 14.60 -0.41 -14.82
N PRO A 88 14.95 0.40 -15.83
CA PRO A 88 14.76 1.85 -15.74
C PRO A 88 13.27 2.19 -15.72
N VAL A 89 12.94 3.17 -14.89
CA VAL A 89 11.62 3.83 -14.87
C VAL A 89 11.79 5.22 -15.44
N ASP A 90 10.99 5.56 -16.44
CA ASP A 90 10.92 6.90 -17.02
C ASP A 90 9.52 7.07 -17.66
N VAL A 91 8.55 7.48 -16.84
CA VAL A 91 7.15 7.59 -17.23
C VAL A 91 6.61 9.00 -16.99
N ALA A 92 5.67 9.44 -17.81
CA ALA A 92 4.97 10.69 -17.61
C ALA A 92 4.04 10.60 -16.39
N LEU A 93 4.08 11.60 -15.52
CA LEU A 93 3.15 11.73 -14.41
C LEU A 93 1.76 12.12 -14.91
N GLN A 94 0.75 11.62 -14.22
CA GLN A 94 -0.64 12.01 -14.42
C GLN A 94 -1.31 12.34 -13.09
N PRO A 95 -2.32 13.20 -13.07
CA PRO A 95 -3.01 13.58 -11.84
C PRO A 95 -3.54 12.35 -11.08
N GLY A 96 -3.28 12.28 -9.78
CA GLY A 96 -3.74 11.18 -8.92
C GLY A 96 -2.92 9.90 -8.99
N LEU A 97 -1.80 9.89 -9.74
CA LEU A 97 -0.87 8.75 -9.75
C LEU A 97 -0.34 8.50 -8.34
N GLN A 98 -0.36 7.25 -7.93
CA GLN A 98 0.18 6.78 -6.66
C GLN A 98 1.30 5.76 -6.89
N ASP A 99 2.16 5.55 -5.89
CA ASP A 99 2.96 4.34 -5.79
C ASP A 99 2.18 3.23 -5.06
N THR A 100 2.73 2.03 -5.01
CA THR A 100 2.06 0.85 -4.41
C THR A 100 1.92 0.94 -2.89
N LEU A 101 2.59 1.89 -2.23
CA LEU A 101 2.50 2.12 -0.79
C LEU A 101 1.62 3.34 -0.47
N SER A 102 1.82 4.48 -1.17
CA SER A 102 1.07 5.72 -0.97
C SER A 102 -0.43 5.55 -1.25
N VAL A 103 -0.82 4.63 -2.14
CA VAL A 103 -2.24 4.34 -2.43
C VAL A 103 -3.04 3.92 -1.20
N GLN A 104 -2.39 3.32 -0.18
CA GLN A 104 -3.07 2.97 1.08
C GLN A 104 -3.47 4.23 1.85
N ILE A 105 -2.59 5.22 1.89
CA ILE A 105 -2.87 6.52 2.52
C ILE A 105 -3.90 7.28 1.69
N ALA A 106 -3.82 7.21 0.36
CA ALA A 106 -4.81 7.83 -0.53
C ALA A 106 -6.21 7.25 -0.31
N LEU A 107 -6.35 5.92 -0.18
CA LEU A 107 -7.64 5.29 0.14
C LEU A 107 -8.19 5.78 1.48
N ILE A 108 -7.39 5.76 2.55
CA ILE A 108 -7.79 6.24 3.87
C ILE A 108 -8.21 7.73 3.80
N HIS A 109 -7.45 8.55 3.10
CA HIS A 109 -7.72 9.98 2.93
C HIS A 109 -9.07 10.23 2.22
N GLU A 110 -9.35 9.49 1.14
CA GLU A 110 -10.64 9.54 0.44
C GLU A 110 -11.81 9.16 1.37
N LEU A 111 -11.64 8.07 2.13
CA LEU A 111 -12.68 7.61 3.05
C LEU A 111 -12.92 8.58 4.21
N LEU A 112 -11.87 9.20 4.76
CA LEU A 112 -11.98 10.25 5.78
C LEU A 112 -12.72 11.49 5.26
N ALA A 113 -12.58 11.77 3.97
CA ALA A 113 -13.32 12.87 3.30
C ALA A 113 -14.74 12.48 2.87
N GLY A 114 -15.22 11.27 3.25
CA GLY A 114 -16.54 10.76 2.89
C GLY A 114 -16.68 10.35 1.41
N ARG A 115 -15.56 10.21 0.70
CA ARG A 115 -15.56 9.80 -0.70
C ARG A 115 -15.31 8.30 -0.81
N MET A 116 -15.99 7.67 -1.76
CA MET A 116 -15.87 6.23 -2.03
C MET A 116 -15.15 6.04 -3.37
N PRO A 117 -13.81 5.94 -3.38
CA PRO A 117 -13.07 5.85 -4.63
C PRO A 117 -13.35 4.53 -5.35
N THR A 118 -13.49 4.59 -6.68
CA THR A 118 -13.74 3.42 -7.53
C THR A 118 -12.51 3.01 -8.34
N ARG A 119 -11.48 3.84 -8.38
CA ARG A 119 -10.26 3.62 -9.16
C ARG A 119 -9.09 4.38 -8.56
N PHE A 120 -7.90 3.76 -8.62
CA PHE A 120 -6.63 4.44 -8.48
C PHE A 120 -5.71 4.06 -9.64
N VAL A 121 -4.81 4.97 -9.98
CA VAL A 121 -3.76 4.76 -10.97
C VAL A 121 -2.44 4.63 -10.23
N LEU A 122 -1.71 3.56 -10.46
CA LEU A 122 -0.48 3.24 -9.75
C LEU A 122 0.70 3.11 -10.70
N LEU A 123 1.85 3.61 -10.27
CA LEU A 123 3.12 3.13 -10.79
C LEU A 123 3.39 1.76 -10.14
N ASP A 124 3.23 0.70 -10.92
CA ASP A 124 3.45 -0.69 -10.52
C ASP A 124 4.65 -1.22 -11.30
N LYS A 125 5.80 -1.28 -10.65
CA LYS A 125 7.12 -1.56 -11.24
C LYS A 125 7.54 -0.43 -12.20
N ASP A 126 7.71 -0.75 -13.48
CA ASP A 126 8.12 0.14 -14.56
C ASP A 126 6.95 0.68 -15.40
N GLU A 127 5.70 0.39 -15.01
CA GLU A 127 4.49 0.72 -15.79
C GLU A 127 3.40 1.38 -14.95
N ILE A 128 2.63 2.26 -15.59
CA ILE A 128 1.41 2.83 -15.00
C ILE A 128 0.25 1.87 -15.26
N LYS A 129 -0.48 1.51 -14.19
CA LYS A 129 -1.59 0.55 -14.22
C LYS A 129 -2.81 1.07 -13.50
N ASP A 130 -3.97 0.71 -14.02
CA ASP A 130 -5.26 0.97 -13.39
C ASP A 130 -5.61 -0.12 -12.41
N TYR A 131 -6.15 0.30 -11.27
CA TYR A 131 -6.70 -0.57 -10.24
C TYR A 131 -8.13 -0.15 -9.93
N ASP A 132 -9.07 -1.08 -10.15
CA ASP A 132 -10.44 -0.91 -9.71
C ASP A 132 -10.53 -1.08 -8.20
N TYR A 133 -11.29 -0.21 -7.56
CA TYR A 133 -11.63 -0.28 -6.14
C TYR A 133 -13.13 -0.42 -5.99
N THR A 134 -13.58 -1.50 -5.36
CA THR A 134 -14.99 -1.80 -5.18
C THR A 134 -15.31 -1.97 -3.70
N ALA A 135 -16.27 -1.21 -3.20
CA ALA A 135 -16.84 -1.45 -1.88
C ALA A 135 -17.73 -2.71 -1.94
N GLU A 136 -17.41 -3.71 -1.13
CA GLU A 136 -18.13 -4.99 -1.07
C GLU A 136 -19.13 -5.07 0.09
N GLY A 137 -19.46 -3.92 0.69
CA GLY A 137 -20.37 -3.83 1.83
C GLY A 137 -19.66 -3.72 3.16
N GLN A 138 -20.41 -3.98 4.22
CA GLN A 138 -19.95 -3.91 5.60
C GLN A 138 -19.77 -5.32 6.18
N GLU A 139 -18.74 -5.47 7.00
CA GLU A 139 -18.43 -6.75 7.67
C GLU A 139 -17.86 -6.44 9.05
N ARG A 140 -18.31 -7.17 10.08
CA ARG A 140 -17.75 -7.08 11.42
C ARG A 140 -16.53 -7.98 11.52
N VAL A 141 -15.39 -7.41 11.92
CA VAL A 141 -14.09 -8.08 11.94
C VAL A 141 -13.45 -7.93 13.30
N ALA A 142 -13.00 -9.07 13.86
CA ALA A 142 -12.24 -9.10 15.09
C ALA A 142 -10.74 -8.86 14.81
N SER A 143 -10.10 -8.05 15.66
CA SER A 143 -8.66 -7.84 15.73
C SER A 143 -8.18 -7.98 17.18
N ALA A 144 -6.89 -7.81 17.44
CA ALA A 144 -6.39 -7.75 18.81
C ALA A 144 -6.84 -6.49 19.58
N LEU A 145 -7.35 -5.49 18.87
CA LEU A 145 -7.90 -4.25 19.47
C LEU A 145 -9.40 -4.35 19.75
N GLY A 146 -10.05 -5.47 19.45
CA GLY A 146 -11.48 -5.70 19.60
C GLY A 146 -12.18 -5.99 18.28
N GLU A 147 -13.51 -5.90 18.31
CA GLU A 147 -14.36 -6.05 17.13
C GLU A 147 -14.67 -4.68 16.51
N HIS A 148 -14.61 -4.60 15.20
CA HIS A 148 -14.83 -3.37 14.44
C HIS A 148 -15.85 -3.60 13.33
N ASP A 149 -16.79 -2.68 13.18
CA ASP A 149 -17.62 -2.60 11.99
C ASP A 149 -16.79 -1.97 10.87
N THR A 150 -16.61 -2.68 9.79
CA THR A 150 -15.68 -2.30 8.72
C THR A 150 -16.39 -2.12 7.39
N ILE A 151 -15.83 -1.27 6.53
CA ILE A 151 -16.17 -1.24 5.11
C ILE A 151 -15.13 -2.10 4.39
N LYS A 152 -15.61 -3.11 3.68
CA LYS A 152 -14.75 -4.00 2.91
C LYS A 152 -14.54 -3.46 1.50
N TYR A 153 -13.29 -3.23 1.14
CA TYR A 153 -12.87 -2.84 -0.20
C TYR A 153 -12.11 -3.94 -0.89
N ARG A 154 -12.34 -4.09 -2.20
CA ARG A 154 -11.50 -4.89 -3.09
C ARG A 154 -10.76 -4.00 -4.05
N SER A 155 -9.43 -4.17 -4.12
CA SER A 155 -8.57 -3.62 -5.17
C SER A 155 -8.15 -4.72 -6.14
N ARG A 156 -8.29 -4.49 -7.46
CA ARG A 156 -7.92 -5.44 -8.51
C ARG A 156 -7.59 -4.73 -9.81
N ARG A 157 -6.59 -5.21 -10.54
CA ARG A 157 -6.42 -4.82 -11.94
C ARG A 157 -7.47 -5.52 -12.80
N PRO A 158 -8.01 -4.88 -13.84
CA PRO A 158 -9.01 -5.48 -14.74
C PRO A 158 -8.58 -6.81 -15.36
N ASP A 159 -7.30 -6.91 -15.71
CA ASP A 159 -6.66 -8.05 -16.40
C ASP A 159 -6.07 -9.10 -15.44
N SER A 160 -6.32 -9.04 -14.15
CA SER A 160 -5.69 -9.89 -13.13
C SER A 160 -6.71 -10.74 -12.38
N ASP A 161 -6.33 -11.99 -12.10
CA ASP A 161 -7.04 -12.88 -11.17
C ASP A 161 -6.65 -12.62 -9.70
N ARG A 162 -5.69 -11.70 -9.46
CA ARG A 162 -5.28 -11.30 -8.11
C ARG A 162 -6.03 -10.08 -7.64
N SER A 163 -6.43 -10.09 -6.37
CA SER A 163 -7.06 -8.97 -5.69
C SER A 163 -6.50 -8.77 -4.29
N THR A 164 -6.62 -7.56 -3.78
CA THR A 164 -6.35 -7.25 -2.37
C THR A 164 -7.64 -6.76 -1.73
N LEU A 165 -7.99 -7.35 -0.60
CA LEU A 165 -9.15 -6.97 0.20
C LEU A 165 -8.69 -6.21 1.44
N PHE A 166 -9.36 -5.12 1.75
CA PHE A 166 -9.11 -4.26 2.91
C PHE A 166 -10.39 -4.16 3.73
N TRP A 167 -10.33 -4.42 5.03
CA TRP A 167 -11.41 -4.17 5.97
C TRP A 167 -11.09 -2.91 6.74
N CYS A 168 -11.60 -1.77 6.26
CA CYS A 168 -11.33 -0.44 6.78
C CYS A 168 -12.29 -0.11 7.92
N ALA A 169 -11.77 0.19 9.11
CA ALA A 169 -12.55 0.46 10.31
C ALA A 169 -12.77 1.98 10.51
N PRO A 170 -14.01 2.50 10.37
CA PRO A 170 -14.29 3.94 10.53
C PRO A 170 -13.91 4.47 11.92
N ASP A 171 -14.12 3.68 12.99
CA ASP A 171 -13.78 4.01 14.37
C ASP A 171 -12.26 4.15 14.60
N LEU A 172 -11.43 3.59 13.71
CA LEU A 172 -9.98 3.74 13.68
C LEU A 172 -9.48 4.69 12.60
N GLY A 173 -10.35 5.57 12.07
CA GLY A 173 -10.01 6.48 10.98
C GLY A 173 -9.78 5.76 9.65
N TYR A 174 -10.58 4.74 9.39
CA TYR A 174 -10.50 3.88 8.19
C TYR A 174 -9.19 3.09 8.04
N LEU A 175 -8.43 2.94 9.14
CA LEU A 175 -7.28 2.04 9.12
C LEU A 175 -7.76 0.61 8.82
N PRO A 176 -7.10 -0.12 7.89
CA PRO A 176 -7.44 -1.51 7.65
C PRO A 176 -7.08 -2.39 8.86
N VAL A 177 -8.09 -3.00 9.50
CA VAL A 177 -7.90 -3.96 10.59
C VAL A 177 -7.56 -5.36 10.09
N LYS A 178 -7.89 -5.63 8.82
CA LYS A 178 -7.52 -6.87 8.11
C LYS A 178 -7.22 -6.56 6.65
N VAL A 179 -6.22 -7.24 6.10
CA VAL A 179 -5.88 -7.21 4.67
C VAL A 179 -5.68 -8.64 4.19
N GLU A 180 -6.23 -8.98 3.02
CA GLU A 180 -5.99 -10.27 2.36
C GLU A 180 -5.55 -10.06 0.91
N ARG A 181 -4.54 -10.80 0.49
CA ARG A 181 -4.20 -10.98 -0.92
C ARG A 181 -4.74 -12.30 -1.41
N ARG A 182 -5.46 -12.25 -2.52
CA ARG A 182 -6.07 -13.44 -3.12
C ARG A 182 -5.64 -13.62 -4.57
N LYS A 183 -5.63 -14.90 -4.99
CA LYS A 183 -5.59 -15.30 -6.40
C LYS A 183 -6.84 -16.12 -6.68
N GLY A 184 -7.78 -15.59 -7.46
CA GLY A 184 -9.12 -16.12 -7.55
C GLY A 184 -9.77 -16.22 -6.16
N SER A 185 -10.24 -17.40 -5.77
CA SER A 185 -10.80 -17.68 -4.45
C SER A 185 -9.74 -18.01 -3.37
N LYS A 186 -8.49 -18.31 -3.78
CA LYS A 186 -7.42 -18.73 -2.85
C LYS A 186 -6.78 -17.53 -2.15
N VAL A 187 -6.73 -17.57 -0.82
CA VAL A 187 -5.96 -16.60 -0.02
C VAL A 187 -4.46 -16.94 -0.14
N GLU A 188 -3.67 -16.00 -0.70
CA GLU A 188 -2.21 -16.10 -0.77
C GLU A 188 -1.58 -15.73 0.58
N TRP A 189 -2.06 -14.65 1.20
CA TRP A 189 -1.70 -14.24 2.56
C TRP A 189 -2.78 -13.35 3.18
N SER A 190 -2.75 -13.24 4.49
CA SER A 190 -3.62 -12.38 5.27
C SER A 190 -2.84 -11.71 6.40
N MET A 191 -3.16 -10.47 6.69
CA MET A 191 -2.67 -9.71 7.85
C MET A 191 -3.85 -9.23 8.67
N THR A 192 -3.69 -9.20 10.00
CA THR A 192 -4.67 -8.64 10.94
C THR A 192 -3.95 -7.69 11.87
N LEU A 193 -4.56 -6.55 12.16
CA LEU A 193 -4.03 -5.54 13.06
C LEU A 193 -3.90 -6.11 14.48
N THR A 194 -2.72 -5.95 15.08
CA THR A 194 -2.44 -6.42 16.44
C THR A 194 -2.15 -5.30 17.41
N THR A 195 -1.63 -4.19 16.94
CA THR A 195 -1.26 -3.04 17.79
C THR A 195 -1.41 -1.76 16.99
N LEU A 196 -1.90 -0.71 17.62
CA LEU A 196 -1.96 0.65 17.08
C LEU A 196 -1.35 1.61 18.09
N THR A 197 -0.38 2.41 17.65
CA THR A 197 0.21 3.51 18.42
C THR A 197 -0.09 4.81 17.68
N ARG A 198 -0.50 5.85 18.42
CA ARG A 198 -0.80 7.21 17.93
C ARG A 198 0.20 8.20 18.44
#